data_e7db59498c24514b8a8c9b0c3a068251
#
_entry.id   e7db59498c24514b8a8c9b0c3a068251
#
_cell.length_a   1.000
_cell.length_b   1.000
_cell.length_c   1.000
_cell.angle_alpha   90.00
_cell.angle_beta   90.00
_cell.angle_gamma   90.00
#
_symmetry.space_group_name_H-M   'P 1'
#
loop_
_entity.id
_entity.type
_entity.pdbx_description
1 polymer ?
#
loop_
_entity_poly.entity_id
_entity_poly.type
_entity_poly.pdbx_seq_one_letter_code
_entity_poly.pdbx_strand_id
1 'polypeptide(L)'
;ITEDGYDLVSGYKKKRYDPLSKTIPTKLFNATARAVSGIKNLHDFNCGLKAYRKDVIKNIEVYGEMHRYIPYLAKNAGFSKIGEKVVQHQARKYGVTKFGLSRFVNGYLDLISLWFLSKFGVQPMHIFGLLGSLMFILGFLAVIGVGAHKLYAMYSGHPYILVTDSPYFYLALTTMILGTQLFLAGFLGEMIARNSTERNKYHIEKEI
;
A
#
# COMPACT_ATOMS: atom_id res chain seq x y z
N ILE A 1 -1.58 16.78 -24.58
CA ILE A 1 -2.88 16.62 -23.89
C ILE A 1 -4.00 16.90 -24.85
N THR A 2 -4.07 18.08 -25.44
CA THR A 2 -5.16 18.50 -26.34
C THR A 2 -5.19 17.72 -27.66
N GLU A 3 -4.04 17.47 -28.27
CA GLU A 3 -3.95 16.80 -29.57
C GLU A 3 -4.04 15.26 -29.47
N ASP A 4 -3.38 14.67 -28.45
CA ASP A 4 -3.31 13.21 -28.28
C ASP A 4 -4.37 12.65 -27.32
N GLY A 5 -5.22 13.50 -26.75
CA GLY A 5 -6.30 13.09 -25.85
C GLY A 5 -5.84 12.47 -24.52
N TYR A 6 -4.63 12.79 -24.05
CA TYR A 6 -4.15 12.35 -22.75
C TYR A 6 -4.83 13.11 -21.60
N ASP A 7 -5.16 12.40 -20.53
CA ASP A 7 -5.66 12.99 -19.28
C ASP A 7 -4.52 13.62 -18.48
N LEU A 8 -3.36 12.94 -18.45
CA LEU A 8 -2.15 13.36 -17.77
C LEU A 8 -0.91 12.98 -18.55
N VAL A 9 0.06 13.88 -18.65
CA VAL A 9 1.39 13.61 -19.20
C VAL A 9 2.44 13.99 -18.17
N SER A 10 3.32 13.05 -17.81
CA SER A 10 4.45 13.25 -16.91
C SER A 10 5.75 13.41 -17.68
N GLY A 11 6.67 14.21 -17.15
CA GLY A 11 8.00 14.31 -17.70
C GLY A 11 8.85 13.07 -17.35
N TYR A 12 9.72 12.66 -18.27
CA TYR A 12 10.72 11.61 -18.07
C TYR A 12 12.14 12.14 -18.24
N LYS A 13 12.91 12.10 -17.17
CA LYS A 13 14.32 12.47 -17.18
C LYS A 13 15.17 11.29 -17.64
N LYS A 14 15.29 11.07 -18.95
CA LYS A 14 16.04 9.94 -19.52
C LYS A 14 17.53 10.00 -19.15
N LYS A 15 18.16 11.19 -19.22
CA LYS A 15 19.52 11.43 -18.72
C LYS A 15 19.45 12.19 -17.39
N ARG A 16 20.01 11.61 -16.33
CA ARG A 16 20.08 12.22 -15.01
C ARG A 16 21.52 12.55 -14.68
N TYR A 17 21.75 13.76 -14.20
CA TYR A 17 23.06 14.24 -13.72
C TYR A 17 23.15 14.20 -12.20
N ASP A 18 22.28 13.42 -11.55
CA ASP A 18 22.27 13.23 -10.10
C ASP A 18 23.33 12.20 -9.68
N PRO A 19 23.93 12.31 -8.47
CA PRO A 19 24.87 11.34 -7.94
C PRO A 19 24.22 9.96 -7.76
N LEU A 20 25.03 8.90 -7.81
CA LEU A 20 24.57 7.50 -7.72
C LEU A 20 23.78 7.21 -6.46
N SER A 21 24.10 7.84 -5.33
CA SER A 21 23.39 7.74 -4.06
C SER A 21 21.91 8.15 -4.14
N LYS A 22 21.51 8.97 -5.13
CA LYS A 22 20.14 9.35 -5.39
C LYS A 22 19.51 8.56 -6.52
N THR A 23 20.30 8.14 -7.49
CA THR A 23 19.80 7.47 -8.69
C THR A 23 19.32 6.05 -8.36
N ILE A 24 20.05 5.28 -7.54
CA ILE A 24 19.68 3.91 -7.15
C ILE A 24 18.38 3.89 -6.37
N PRO A 25 18.19 4.66 -5.27
CA PRO A 25 16.92 4.70 -4.55
C PRO A 25 15.75 5.15 -5.42
N THR A 26 15.98 6.11 -6.33
CA THR A 26 14.92 6.58 -7.24
C THR A 26 14.51 5.49 -8.25
N LYS A 27 15.45 4.71 -8.78
CA LYS A 27 15.13 3.59 -9.68
C LYS A 27 14.30 2.53 -8.97
N LEU A 28 14.69 2.15 -7.75
CA LEU A 28 13.96 1.20 -6.94
C LEU A 28 12.53 1.71 -6.65
N PHE A 29 12.41 2.96 -6.20
CA PHE A 29 11.14 3.61 -5.96
C PHE A 29 10.24 3.60 -7.20
N ASN A 30 10.75 3.99 -8.36
CA ASN A 30 9.98 4.00 -9.61
C ASN A 30 9.55 2.59 -10.04
N ALA A 31 10.40 1.58 -9.82
CA ALA A 31 10.05 0.18 -10.10
C ALA A 31 8.88 -0.29 -9.20
N THR A 32 8.97 -0.02 -7.91
CA THR A 32 7.91 -0.34 -6.94
C THR A 32 6.63 0.43 -7.24
N ALA A 33 6.72 1.74 -7.54
CA ALA A 33 5.58 2.57 -7.89
C ALA A 33 4.86 2.07 -9.16
N ARG A 34 5.60 1.61 -10.17
CA ARG A 34 5.02 0.97 -11.37
C ARG A 34 4.28 -0.32 -11.04
N ALA A 35 4.90 -1.18 -10.24
CA ALA A 35 4.31 -2.46 -9.84
C ALA A 35 2.99 -2.24 -9.08
N VAL A 36 3.00 -1.30 -8.14
CA VAL A 36 1.87 -0.96 -7.29
C VAL A 36 0.76 -0.25 -8.07
N SER A 37 1.11 0.75 -8.88
CA SER A 37 0.12 1.54 -9.64
C SER A 37 -0.42 0.81 -10.85
N GLY A 38 0.30 -0.19 -11.37
CA GLY A 38 -0.01 -0.85 -12.64
C GLY A 38 0.04 0.08 -13.85
N ILE A 39 0.76 1.22 -13.76
CA ILE A 39 0.98 2.17 -14.86
C ILE A 39 2.30 1.78 -15.54
N LYS A 40 2.22 0.93 -16.56
CA LYS A 40 3.41 0.38 -17.21
C LYS A 40 4.21 1.41 -18.01
N ASN A 41 3.53 2.42 -18.55
CA ASN A 41 4.11 3.40 -19.48
C ASN A 41 4.80 4.59 -18.77
N LEU A 42 4.89 4.61 -17.43
CA LEU A 42 5.47 5.69 -16.67
C LEU A 42 6.80 5.24 -16.04
N HIS A 43 7.90 5.85 -16.44
CA HIS A 43 9.25 5.53 -15.96
C HIS A 43 9.71 6.41 -14.80
N ASP A 44 9.20 7.64 -14.69
CA ASP A 44 9.63 8.61 -13.67
C ASP A 44 8.43 9.25 -12.91
N PHE A 45 8.03 8.60 -11.82
CA PHE A 45 6.99 9.15 -10.92
C PHE A 45 7.45 10.41 -10.17
N ASN A 46 8.77 10.54 -9.95
CA ASN A 46 9.36 11.66 -9.22
C ASN A 46 9.58 12.92 -10.07
N CYS A 47 9.23 12.91 -11.36
CA CYS A 47 9.34 14.11 -12.15
C CYS A 47 8.31 15.16 -11.69
N GLY A 48 8.79 16.35 -11.31
CA GLY A 48 7.93 17.47 -10.91
C GLY A 48 7.18 18.11 -12.06
N LEU A 49 7.65 17.90 -13.32
CA LEU A 49 6.98 18.45 -14.50
C LEU A 49 5.86 17.50 -14.93
N LYS A 50 4.64 17.94 -14.73
CA LYS A 50 3.42 17.22 -15.12
C LYS A 50 2.43 18.19 -15.73
N ALA A 51 1.73 17.75 -16.76
CA ALA A 51 0.62 18.47 -17.36
C ALA A 51 -0.62 17.58 -17.28
N TYR A 52 -1.76 18.16 -16.93
CA TYR A 52 -3.01 17.41 -16.77
C TYR A 52 -4.21 18.26 -17.18
N ARG A 53 -5.30 17.57 -17.54
CA ARG A 53 -6.58 18.22 -17.81
C ARG A 53 -7.13 18.83 -16.52
N LYS A 54 -7.92 19.89 -16.65
CA LYS A 54 -8.59 20.54 -15.52
C LYS A 54 -9.43 19.56 -14.69
N ASP A 55 -10.09 18.63 -15.35
CA ASP A 55 -10.96 17.65 -14.71
C ASP A 55 -10.18 16.72 -13.80
N VAL A 56 -8.94 16.33 -14.18
CA VAL A 56 -8.07 15.51 -13.32
C VAL A 56 -7.81 16.19 -11.99
N ILE A 57 -7.41 17.50 -12.01
CA ILE A 57 -7.10 18.24 -10.77
C ILE A 57 -8.32 18.40 -9.88
N LYS A 58 -9.50 18.60 -10.46
CA LYS A 58 -10.73 18.78 -9.71
C LYS A 58 -11.24 17.50 -9.02
N ASN A 59 -10.82 16.34 -9.51
CA ASN A 59 -11.30 15.03 -9.06
C ASN A 59 -10.27 14.24 -8.25
N ILE A 60 -9.07 14.78 -8.02
CA ILE A 60 -8.05 14.17 -7.16
C ILE A 60 -7.73 15.07 -5.98
N GLU A 61 -7.60 14.50 -4.81
CA GLU A 61 -7.12 15.18 -3.62
C GLU A 61 -5.64 14.86 -3.42
N VAL A 62 -4.81 15.90 -3.29
CA VAL A 62 -3.36 15.77 -3.12
C VAL A 62 -2.95 16.43 -1.82
N TYR A 63 -2.52 15.64 -0.83
CA TYR A 63 -2.04 16.12 0.45
C TYR A 63 -0.63 15.57 0.76
N GLY A 64 0.11 16.25 1.62
CA GLY A 64 1.45 15.85 2.03
C GLY A 64 2.42 15.63 0.87
N GLU A 65 3.16 14.55 0.90
CA GLU A 65 4.13 14.17 -0.15
C GLU A 65 3.50 13.46 -1.37
N MET A 66 2.16 13.43 -1.46
CA MET A 66 1.43 12.70 -2.53
C MET A 66 1.59 13.30 -3.92
N HIS A 67 2.24 14.46 -4.07
CA HIS A 67 2.53 15.06 -5.38
C HIS A 67 3.27 14.10 -6.35
N ARG A 68 3.96 13.10 -5.85
CA ARG A 68 4.64 12.06 -6.64
C ARG A 68 3.67 11.05 -7.22
N TYR A 69 2.53 10.86 -6.56
CA TYR A 69 1.53 9.85 -6.85
C TYR A 69 0.34 10.39 -7.63
N ILE A 70 0.39 11.63 -8.10
CA ILE A 70 -0.66 12.23 -8.93
C ILE A 70 -1.08 11.30 -10.09
N PRO A 71 -0.17 10.63 -10.84
CA PRO A 71 -0.57 9.69 -11.88
C PRO A 71 -1.36 8.50 -11.34
N TYR A 72 -1.01 8.01 -10.15
CA TYR A 72 -1.71 6.92 -9.49
C TYR A 72 -3.10 7.34 -8.99
N LEU A 73 -3.19 8.52 -8.36
CA LEU A 73 -4.47 9.10 -7.92
C LEU A 73 -5.40 9.35 -9.11
N ALA A 74 -4.86 9.91 -10.21
CA ALA A 74 -5.61 10.12 -11.45
C ALA A 74 -6.17 8.80 -12.01
N LYS A 75 -5.34 7.74 -12.06
CA LYS A 75 -5.79 6.42 -12.51
C LYS A 75 -6.92 5.87 -11.64
N ASN A 76 -6.80 5.98 -10.31
CA ASN A 76 -7.82 5.52 -9.37
C ASN A 76 -9.12 6.34 -9.48
N ALA A 77 -9.03 7.62 -9.88
CA ALA A 77 -10.18 8.47 -10.17
C ALA A 77 -10.79 8.23 -11.58
N GLY A 78 -10.32 7.22 -12.32
CA GLY A 78 -10.85 6.85 -13.63
C GLY A 78 -10.11 7.42 -14.84
N PHE A 79 -9.13 8.30 -14.65
CA PHE A 79 -8.35 8.91 -15.74
C PHE A 79 -7.22 7.95 -16.16
N SER A 80 -7.46 7.12 -17.14
CA SER A 80 -6.54 6.05 -17.55
C SER A 80 -5.55 6.43 -18.64
N LYS A 81 -5.79 7.52 -19.38
CA LYS A 81 -4.93 7.96 -20.50
C LYS A 81 -3.73 8.75 -19.98
N ILE A 82 -2.76 8.03 -19.39
CA ILE A 82 -1.55 8.60 -18.80
C ILE A 82 -0.38 8.38 -19.75
N GLY A 83 0.25 9.49 -20.17
CA GLY A 83 1.41 9.50 -21.07
C GLY A 83 2.68 9.99 -20.38
N GLU A 84 3.80 9.80 -21.07
CA GLU A 84 5.11 10.27 -20.64
C GLU A 84 5.84 10.98 -21.78
N LYS A 85 6.51 12.10 -21.50
CA LYS A 85 7.32 12.84 -22.48
C LYS A 85 8.74 13.03 -21.93
N VAL A 86 9.73 12.73 -22.77
CA VAL A 86 11.13 12.94 -22.40
C VAL A 86 11.39 14.43 -22.22
N VAL A 87 11.98 14.78 -21.07
CA VAL A 87 12.35 16.16 -20.71
C VAL A 87 13.85 16.25 -20.42
N GLN A 88 14.44 17.41 -20.73
CA GLN A 88 15.84 17.67 -20.43
C GLN A 88 16.00 17.96 -18.93
N HIS A 89 16.92 17.25 -18.30
CA HIS A 89 17.32 17.49 -16.92
C HIS A 89 18.59 18.34 -16.91
N GLN A 90 18.53 19.49 -16.23
CA GLN A 90 19.71 20.31 -15.98
C GLN A 90 20.18 20.09 -14.55
N ALA A 91 21.50 19.97 -14.37
CA ALA A 91 22.10 19.94 -13.04
C ALA A 91 21.81 21.26 -12.31
N ARG A 92 21.57 21.18 -11.01
CA ARG A 92 21.33 22.37 -10.19
C ARG A 92 22.59 23.25 -10.18
N LYS A 93 22.43 24.50 -10.57
CA LYS A 93 23.52 25.50 -10.57
C LYS A 93 23.76 26.12 -9.20
N TYR A 94 22.72 26.28 -8.38
CA TYR A 94 22.77 26.96 -7.08
C TYR A 94 22.05 26.15 -5.99
N GLY A 95 22.51 26.29 -4.75
CA GLY A 95 21.89 25.72 -3.57
C GLY A 95 22.25 24.26 -3.29
N VAL A 96 22.12 23.87 -2.01
CA VAL A 96 22.38 22.51 -1.52
C VAL A 96 21.09 21.74 -1.46
N THR A 97 21.15 20.46 -1.76
CA THR A 97 19.98 19.59 -1.70
C THR A 97 19.66 19.21 -0.25
N LYS A 98 18.45 19.50 0.20
CA LYS A 98 17.92 19.11 1.52
C LYS A 98 17.23 17.73 1.50
N PHE A 99 17.66 16.83 0.60
CA PHE A 99 17.09 15.48 0.51
C PHE A 99 17.71 14.58 1.57
N GLY A 100 16.97 14.30 2.65
CA GLY A 100 17.33 13.34 3.68
C GLY A 100 16.71 11.96 3.46
N LEU A 101 17.21 10.96 4.19
CA LEU A 101 16.69 9.57 4.22
C LEU A 101 15.22 9.54 4.66
N SER A 102 14.81 10.43 5.56
CA SER A 102 13.42 10.54 6.05
C SER A 102 12.40 10.71 4.91
N ARG A 103 12.74 11.53 3.90
CA ARG A 103 11.84 11.75 2.76
C ARG A 103 11.69 10.52 1.86
N PHE A 104 12.71 9.66 1.83
CA PHE A 104 12.64 8.39 1.10
C PHE A 104 11.73 7.41 1.84
N VAL A 105 11.91 7.28 3.15
CA VAL A 105 11.07 6.43 4.01
C VAL A 105 9.60 6.89 3.95
N ASN A 106 9.34 8.19 4.11
CA ASN A 106 7.99 8.72 4.02
C ASN A 106 7.36 8.44 2.64
N GLY A 107 8.13 8.62 1.56
CA GLY A 107 7.64 8.27 0.22
C GLY A 107 7.24 6.79 0.07
N TYR A 108 7.99 5.86 0.67
CA TYR A 108 7.60 4.45 0.66
C TYR A 108 6.37 4.16 1.52
N LEU A 109 6.26 4.77 2.69
CA LEU A 109 5.09 4.64 3.55
C LEU A 109 3.83 5.16 2.87
N ASP A 110 3.93 6.32 2.21
CA ASP A 110 2.84 6.89 1.42
C ASP A 110 2.42 5.94 0.27
N LEU A 111 3.40 5.33 -0.41
CA LEU A 111 3.12 4.38 -1.48
C LEU A 111 2.38 3.14 -0.97
N ILE A 112 2.82 2.58 0.16
CA ILE A 112 2.17 1.43 0.80
C ILE A 112 0.75 1.82 1.24
N SER A 113 0.58 2.98 1.85
CA SER A 113 -0.72 3.49 2.29
C SER A 113 -1.69 3.67 1.12
N LEU A 114 -1.22 4.29 0.03
CA LEU A 114 -2.03 4.45 -1.18
C LEU A 114 -2.42 3.12 -1.82
N TRP A 115 -1.46 2.20 -1.93
CA TRP A 115 -1.73 0.85 -2.44
C TRP A 115 -2.77 0.13 -1.59
N PHE A 116 -2.58 0.19 -0.27
CA PHE A 116 -3.48 -0.43 0.68
C PHE A 116 -4.90 0.15 0.58
N LEU A 117 -5.03 1.47 0.63
CA LEU A 117 -6.32 2.16 0.54
C LEU A 117 -7.02 1.91 -0.80
N SER A 118 -6.28 1.93 -1.92
CA SER A 118 -6.89 1.71 -3.23
C SER A 118 -7.36 0.26 -3.44
N LYS A 119 -6.65 -0.71 -2.83
CA LYS A 119 -6.98 -2.12 -3.00
C LYS A 119 -7.98 -2.63 -1.98
N PHE A 120 -7.92 -2.13 -0.75
CA PHE A 120 -8.64 -2.66 0.41
C PHE A 120 -9.50 -1.63 1.14
N GLY A 121 -9.41 -0.36 0.77
CA GLY A 121 -10.14 0.72 1.43
C GLY A 121 -11.66 0.56 1.32
N VAL A 122 -12.16 -0.17 0.31
CA VAL A 122 -13.60 -0.41 0.13
C VAL A 122 -14.10 -1.59 0.97
N GLN A 123 -13.27 -2.63 1.16
CA GLN A 123 -13.64 -3.87 1.86
C GLN A 123 -12.48 -4.42 2.70
N PRO A 124 -12.04 -3.73 3.76
CA PRO A 124 -10.92 -4.16 4.59
C PRO A 124 -11.20 -5.47 5.33
N MET A 125 -12.47 -5.75 5.65
CA MET A 125 -12.88 -6.98 6.33
C MET A 125 -12.50 -8.25 5.57
N HIS A 126 -12.49 -8.23 4.23
CA HIS A 126 -12.16 -9.42 3.43
C HIS A 126 -10.74 -9.94 3.69
N ILE A 127 -9.78 -9.07 3.95
CA ILE A 127 -8.39 -9.46 4.20
C ILE A 127 -8.14 -9.67 5.68
N PHE A 128 -8.41 -8.62 6.48
CA PHE A 128 -8.12 -8.70 7.91
C PHE A 128 -9.01 -9.72 8.61
N GLY A 129 -10.28 -9.82 8.21
CA GLY A 129 -11.20 -10.80 8.76
C GLY A 129 -10.79 -12.22 8.39
N LEU A 130 -10.45 -12.47 7.12
CA LEU A 130 -10.01 -13.80 6.68
C LEU A 130 -8.70 -14.21 7.35
N LEU A 131 -7.68 -13.34 7.34
CA LEU A 131 -6.40 -13.60 7.96
C LEU A 131 -6.53 -13.77 9.47
N GLY A 132 -7.32 -12.91 10.11
CA GLY A 132 -7.59 -12.98 11.55
C GLY A 132 -8.30 -14.26 11.96
N SER A 133 -9.34 -14.65 11.22
CA SER A 133 -10.06 -15.93 11.46
C SER A 133 -9.15 -17.13 11.26
N LEU A 134 -8.33 -17.13 10.21
CA LEU A 134 -7.41 -18.23 9.93
C LEU A 134 -6.34 -18.35 11.03
N MET A 135 -5.75 -17.24 11.46
CA MET A 135 -4.79 -17.24 12.59
C MET A 135 -5.44 -17.71 13.88
N PHE A 136 -6.66 -17.28 14.17
CA PHE A 136 -7.41 -17.69 15.35
C PHE A 136 -7.64 -19.20 15.35
N ILE A 137 -8.13 -19.76 14.23
CA ILE A 137 -8.40 -21.20 14.08
C ILE A 137 -7.12 -22.01 14.22
N LEU A 138 -6.02 -21.57 13.58
CA LEU A 138 -4.72 -22.26 13.69
C LEU A 138 -4.20 -22.27 15.13
N GLY A 139 -4.26 -21.11 15.81
CA GLY A 139 -3.86 -21.01 17.21
C GLY A 139 -4.74 -21.89 18.13
N PHE A 140 -6.05 -21.89 17.90
CA PHE A 140 -6.99 -22.72 18.65
C PHE A 140 -6.72 -24.22 18.47
N LEU A 141 -6.52 -24.68 17.23
CA LEU A 141 -6.16 -26.06 16.95
C LEU A 141 -4.81 -26.44 17.58
N ALA A 142 -3.83 -25.53 17.59
CA ALA A 142 -2.55 -25.76 18.23
C ALA A 142 -2.69 -25.92 19.76
N VAL A 143 -3.53 -25.10 20.41
CA VAL A 143 -3.83 -25.25 21.86
C VAL A 143 -4.46 -26.59 22.14
N ILE A 144 -5.46 -27.00 21.34
CA ILE A 144 -6.08 -28.33 21.45
C ILE A 144 -5.03 -29.44 21.27
N GLY A 145 -4.15 -29.32 20.27
CA GLY A 145 -3.08 -30.27 20.02
C GLY A 145 -2.12 -30.44 21.21
N VAL A 146 -1.68 -29.34 21.81
CA VAL A 146 -0.82 -29.34 23.00
C VAL A 146 -1.55 -30.01 24.19
N GLY A 147 -2.83 -29.66 24.38
CA GLY A 147 -3.67 -30.28 25.44
C GLY A 147 -3.87 -31.75 25.25
N ALA A 148 -4.21 -32.18 24.04
CA ALA A 148 -4.43 -33.59 23.70
C ALA A 148 -3.14 -34.42 23.86
N HIS A 149 -2.00 -33.87 23.42
CA HIS A 149 -0.70 -34.52 23.60
C HIS A 149 -0.38 -34.75 25.08
N LYS A 150 -0.64 -33.76 25.93
CA LYS A 150 -0.45 -33.89 27.37
C LYS A 150 -1.35 -34.95 27.97
N LEU A 151 -2.64 -34.92 27.64
CA LEU A 151 -3.60 -35.92 28.13
C LEU A 151 -3.18 -37.36 27.73
N TYR A 152 -2.76 -37.52 26.48
CA TYR A 152 -2.25 -38.81 25.98
C TYR A 152 -1.01 -39.29 26.76
N ALA A 153 -0.03 -38.38 26.99
CA ALA A 153 1.17 -38.74 27.76
C ALA A 153 0.86 -39.09 29.21
N MET A 154 -0.09 -38.41 29.86
CA MET A 154 -0.55 -38.74 31.20
C MET A 154 -1.20 -40.14 31.25
N TYR A 155 -2.05 -40.45 30.27
CA TYR A 155 -2.75 -41.74 30.24
C TYR A 155 -1.80 -42.89 29.93
N SER A 156 -0.80 -42.65 29.08
CA SER A 156 0.19 -43.66 28.67
C SER A 156 1.36 -43.82 29.65
N GLY A 157 1.39 -43.08 30.78
CA GLY A 157 2.46 -43.18 31.78
C GLY A 157 3.81 -42.62 31.30
N HIS A 158 3.83 -41.80 30.24
CA HIS A 158 5.04 -41.18 29.74
C HIS A 158 5.33 -39.86 30.52
N PRO A 159 6.59 -39.44 30.62
CA PRO A 159 6.94 -38.17 31.21
C PRO A 159 6.26 -37.04 30.37
N TYR A 160 5.57 -36.14 31.05
CA TYR A 160 4.87 -35.01 30.41
C TYR A 160 5.34 -33.68 30.99
N ILE A 161 5.30 -32.66 30.14
CA ILE A 161 5.59 -31.27 30.49
C ILE A 161 4.26 -30.56 30.79
N LEU A 162 4.25 -29.65 31.76
CA LEU A 162 3.07 -28.83 32.00
C LEU A 162 2.75 -28.01 30.74
N VAL A 163 1.48 -27.80 30.44
CA VAL A 163 1.06 -26.98 29.28
C VAL A 163 1.66 -25.58 29.33
N THR A 164 1.75 -25.03 30.55
CA THR A 164 2.35 -23.71 30.82
C THR A 164 3.85 -23.64 30.61
N ASP A 165 4.55 -24.78 30.64
CA ASP A 165 6.00 -24.87 30.42
C ASP A 165 6.33 -25.12 28.93
N SER A 166 5.30 -25.33 28.11
CA SER A 166 5.46 -25.57 26.67
C SER A 166 5.54 -24.23 25.91
N PRO A 167 6.64 -23.95 25.19
CA PRO A 167 6.73 -22.77 24.32
C PRO A 167 5.64 -22.73 23.24
N TYR A 168 5.20 -23.87 22.77
CA TYR A 168 4.15 -24.00 21.74
C TYR A 168 2.79 -23.49 22.22
N PHE A 169 2.50 -23.62 23.52
CA PHE A 169 1.28 -23.07 24.10
C PHE A 169 1.25 -21.54 23.99
N TYR A 170 2.34 -20.87 24.32
CA TYR A 170 2.43 -19.40 24.24
C TYR A 170 2.40 -18.91 22.81
N LEU A 171 3.05 -19.61 21.87
CA LEU A 171 2.95 -19.31 20.46
C LEU A 171 1.51 -19.42 19.95
N ALA A 172 0.81 -20.47 20.31
CA ALA A 172 -0.57 -20.68 19.94
C ALA A 172 -1.48 -19.60 20.54
N LEU A 173 -1.31 -19.27 21.81
CA LEU A 173 -2.07 -18.20 22.47
C LEU A 173 -1.83 -16.84 21.81
N THR A 174 -0.57 -16.50 21.55
CA THR A 174 -0.20 -15.25 20.86
C THR A 174 -0.83 -15.19 19.46
N THR A 175 -0.83 -16.30 18.72
CA THR A 175 -1.45 -16.39 17.39
C THR A 175 -2.97 -16.16 17.46
N MET A 176 -3.65 -16.70 18.48
CA MET A 176 -5.09 -16.46 18.70
C MET A 176 -5.37 -14.98 19.01
N ILE A 177 -4.57 -14.36 19.89
CA ILE A 177 -4.72 -12.95 20.26
C ILE A 177 -4.53 -12.07 19.04
N LEU A 178 -3.45 -12.27 18.28
CA LEU A 178 -3.19 -11.53 17.04
C LEU A 178 -4.30 -11.75 16.00
N GLY A 179 -4.80 -12.97 15.88
CA GLY A 179 -5.93 -13.29 14.99
C GLY A 179 -7.19 -12.51 15.36
N THR A 180 -7.53 -12.46 16.65
CA THR A 180 -8.66 -11.67 17.16
C THR A 180 -8.47 -10.17 16.90
N GLN A 181 -7.27 -9.63 17.14
CA GLN A 181 -6.96 -8.23 16.89
C GLN A 181 -7.08 -7.87 15.40
N LEU A 182 -6.57 -8.71 14.51
CA LEU A 182 -6.72 -8.51 13.06
C LEU A 182 -8.19 -8.53 12.63
N PHE A 183 -8.96 -9.47 13.15
CA PHE A 183 -10.40 -9.56 12.87
C PHE A 183 -11.12 -8.28 13.29
N LEU A 184 -10.88 -7.81 14.51
CA LEU A 184 -11.47 -6.57 15.03
C LEU A 184 -11.02 -5.35 14.22
N ALA A 185 -9.75 -5.28 13.82
CA ALA A 185 -9.24 -4.20 12.96
C ALA A 185 -9.94 -4.20 11.61
N GLY A 186 -10.18 -5.38 11.02
CA GLY A 186 -10.94 -5.51 9.77
C GLY A 186 -12.39 -5.06 9.92
N PHE A 187 -13.04 -5.43 11.00
CA PHE A 187 -14.40 -5.02 11.30
C PHE A 187 -14.53 -3.50 11.51
N LEU A 188 -13.63 -2.91 12.27
CA LEU A 188 -13.60 -1.45 12.47
C LEU A 188 -13.33 -0.72 11.15
N GLY A 189 -12.37 -1.20 10.35
CA GLY A 189 -12.10 -0.65 9.03
C GLY A 189 -13.31 -0.69 8.11
N GLU A 190 -14.05 -1.79 8.11
CA GLU A 190 -15.30 -1.92 7.33
C GLU A 190 -16.38 -0.95 7.80
N MET A 191 -16.54 -0.76 9.11
CA MET A 191 -17.50 0.21 9.66
C MET A 191 -17.13 1.64 9.24
N ILE A 192 -15.85 2.01 9.30
CA ILE A 192 -15.37 3.32 8.85
C ILE A 192 -15.61 3.51 7.36
N ALA A 193 -15.27 2.51 6.54
CA ALA A 193 -15.50 2.56 5.10
C ALA A 193 -16.99 2.69 4.73
N ARG A 194 -17.86 2.01 5.45
CA ARG A 194 -19.32 2.10 5.24
C ARG A 194 -19.90 3.45 5.63
N ASN A 195 -19.38 4.09 6.65
CA ASN A 195 -19.80 5.42 7.09
C ASN A 195 -19.17 6.58 6.33
N SER A 196 -18.26 6.30 5.39
CA SER A 196 -17.63 7.32 4.57
C SER A 196 -18.64 7.98 3.64
N THR A 197 -18.70 9.32 3.66
CA THR A 197 -19.52 10.14 2.75
C THR A 197 -19.09 10.03 1.29
N GLU A 198 -17.88 9.54 1.04
CA GLU A 198 -17.31 9.36 -0.30
C GLU A 198 -17.79 8.08 -1.01
N ARG A 199 -18.45 7.16 -0.30
CA ARG A 199 -18.82 5.84 -0.82
C ARG A 199 -19.65 5.86 -2.10
N ASN A 200 -20.54 6.86 -2.24
CA ASN A 200 -21.47 6.99 -3.35
C ASN A 200 -21.10 8.12 -4.31
N LYS A 201 -19.92 8.72 -4.18
CA LYS A 201 -19.43 9.70 -5.14
C LYS A 201 -18.97 9.00 -6.40
N TYR A 202 -19.65 9.23 -7.51
CA TYR A 202 -19.25 8.82 -8.84
C TYR A 202 -19.22 10.05 -9.76
N HIS A 203 -18.33 10.02 -10.71
CA HIS A 203 -18.20 11.10 -11.69
C HIS A 203 -19.03 10.77 -12.92
N ILE A 204 -19.96 11.66 -13.25
CA ILE A 204 -20.77 11.55 -14.46
C ILE A 204 -19.93 12.09 -15.61
N GLU A 205 -19.56 11.25 -16.58
CA GLU A 205 -18.80 11.66 -17.75
C GLU A 205 -19.69 12.37 -18.77
N LYS A 206 -20.93 11.94 -18.90
CA LYS A 206 -21.92 12.50 -19.82
C LYS A 206 -23.34 12.20 -19.37
N GLU A 207 -24.16 13.22 -19.31
CA GLU A 207 -25.61 13.03 -19.24
C GLU A 207 -26.16 12.86 -20.67
N ILE A 208 -27.00 11.83 -20.89
CA ILE A 208 -27.60 11.51 -22.18
C ILE A 208 -28.96 12.17 -22.27
#